data_3349f278891c4cb4a59a3a19a75f7a42
#
_entry.id   3349f278891c4cb4a59a3a19a75f7a42
#
_cell.length_a   1.000
_cell.length_b   1.000
_cell.length_c   1.000
_cell.angle_alpha   90.00
_cell.angle_beta   90.00
_cell.angle_gamma   90.00
#
_symmetry.space_group_name_H-M   'P 1'
#
loop_
_entity.id
_entity.type
_entity.pdbx_description
1 polymer ?
#
loop_
_entity_poly.entity_id
_entity_poly.type
_entity_poly.pdbx_seq_one_letter_code
_entity_poly.pdbx_strand_id
1 'polypeptide(L)'
;MSVWPRWLAAVVFALGFLAATGASAEVRSLKLYHLHTHEKAEIVYKRNGRYDPEGLRKINIILRDWRRNEPTKMDPRLLDLVWEAYRQSGATDYIQVVCGYRSPATNSMLRSRSRGVAEKSQHMLGKA
;
A
#
# COMPACT_ATOMS: atom_id res chain seq x y z
N MET A 1 -37.05 -71.84 -18.78
CA MET A 1 -36.33 -71.23 -17.64
C MET A 1 -35.41 -70.16 -18.24
N SER A 2 -35.79 -68.91 -18.16
CA SER A 2 -35.03 -67.80 -18.67
C SER A 2 -34.21 -67.17 -17.53
N VAL A 3 -32.91 -67.24 -17.69
CA VAL A 3 -31.96 -66.58 -16.74
C VAL A 3 -31.69 -65.19 -17.25
N TRP A 4 -32.14 -64.19 -16.54
CA TRP A 4 -31.86 -62.80 -16.86
C TRP A 4 -30.49 -62.38 -16.25
N PRO A 5 -29.54 -61.81 -17.03
CA PRO A 5 -28.33 -61.28 -16.45
C PRO A 5 -28.64 -59.92 -15.80
N ARG A 6 -28.36 -59.81 -14.52
CA ARG A 6 -28.40 -58.54 -13.78
C ARG A 6 -27.19 -57.73 -14.13
N TRP A 7 -27.38 -56.71 -14.96
CA TRP A 7 -26.37 -55.67 -15.16
C TRP A 7 -26.34 -54.75 -13.95
N LEU A 8 -25.32 -54.91 -13.14
CA LEU A 8 -24.99 -53.94 -12.07
C LEU A 8 -24.36 -52.72 -12.75
N ALA A 9 -25.14 -51.64 -12.86
CA ALA A 9 -24.60 -50.34 -13.25
C ALA A 9 -23.80 -49.78 -12.09
N ALA A 10 -22.50 -49.88 -12.17
CA ALA A 10 -21.60 -49.16 -11.24
C ALA A 10 -21.63 -47.69 -11.60
N VAL A 11 -22.35 -46.90 -10.82
CA VAL A 11 -22.30 -45.45 -10.87
C VAL A 11 -20.99 -45.00 -10.17
N VAL A 12 -19.97 -44.69 -10.97
CA VAL A 12 -18.76 -44.07 -10.47
C VAL A 12 -19.07 -42.61 -10.19
N PHE A 13 -19.30 -42.28 -8.92
CA PHE A 13 -19.30 -40.89 -8.46
C PHE A 13 -17.88 -40.37 -8.52
N ALA A 14 -17.53 -39.66 -9.59
CA ALA A 14 -16.32 -38.86 -9.64
C ALA A 14 -16.52 -37.66 -8.72
N LEU A 15 -16.07 -37.76 -7.48
CA LEU A 15 -15.89 -36.61 -6.59
C LEU A 15 -14.79 -35.73 -7.19
N GLY A 16 -15.22 -34.74 -7.96
CA GLY A 16 -14.35 -33.66 -8.37
C GLY A 16 -13.89 -32.89 -7.15
N PHE A 17 -12.66 -33.13 -6.71
CA PHE A 17 -11.97 -32.25 -5.79
C PHE A 17 -11.75 -30.92 -6.52
N LEU A 18 -12.64 -29.95 -6.32
CA LEU A 18 -12.33 -28.56 -6.55
C LEU A 18 -11.26 -28.20 -5.51
N ALA A 19 -9.99 -28.30 -5.90
CA ALA A 19 -8.93 -27.63 -5.18
C ALA A 19 -9.23 -26.12 -5.28
N ALA A 20 -9.85 -25.58 -4.24
CA ALA A 20 -9.89 -24.15 -4.05
C ALA A 20 -8.44 -23.71 -3.91
N THR A 21 -7.84 -23.19 -5.00
CA THR A 21 -6.58 -22.47 -4.95
C THR A 21 -6.86 -21.25 -4.08
N GLY A 22 -6.59 -21.36 -2.77
CA GLY A 22 -6.64 -20.25 -1.84
C GLY A 22 -5.75 -19.16 -2.41
N ALA A 23 -6.35 -18.01 -2.80
CA ALA A 23 -5.57 -16.84 -3.15
C ALA A 23 -4.63 -16.56 -1.98
N SER A 24 -3.31 -16.55 -2.23
CA SER A 24 -2.31 -16.16 -1.24
C SER A 24 -2.69 -14.80 -0.66
N ALA A 25 -2.75 -14.70 0.68
CA ALA A 25 -3.07 -13.47 1.37
C ALA A 25 -2.05 -12.40 0.97
N GLU A 26 -2.50 -11.35 0.26
CA GLU A 26 -1.63 -10.25 -0.14
C GLU A 26 -1.44 -9.28 1.03
N VAL A 27 -0.21 -9.06 1.41
CA VAL A 27 0.20 -8.06 2.39
C VAL A 27 1.10 -7.05 1.72
N ARG A 28 0.72 -5.76 1.78
CA ARG A 28 1.53 -4.67 1.24
C ARG A 28 2.15 -3.87 2.36
N SER A 29 3.47 -3.76 2.33
CA SER A 29 4.23 -2.90 3.22
C SER A 29 5.05 -1.88 2.44
N LEU A 30 5.37 -0.77 3.10
CA LEU A 30 6.32 0.21 2.60
C LEU A 30 7.48 0.34 3.58
N LYS A 31 8.69 0.25 3.06
CA LYS A 31 9.94 0.52 3.79
C LYS A 31 10.31 1.98 3.56
N LEU A 32 10.10 2.82 4.56
CA LEU A 32 10.30 4.27 4.46
C LEU A 32 11.46 4.73 5.34
N TYR A 33 12.32 5.57 4.78
CA TYR A 33 13.36 6.29 5.50
C TYR A 33 13.25 7.79 5.19
N HIS A 34 12.92 8.59 6.20
CA HIS A 34 12.76 10.03 6.03
C HIS A 34 14.10 10.75 6.21
N LEU A 35 14.57 11.42 5.17
CA LEU A 35 15.90 12.02 5.13
C LEU A 35 16.11 13.17 6.13
N HIS A 36 15.05 13.87 6.51
CA HIS A 36 15.15 15.00 7.43
C HIS A 36 14.99 14.60 8.91
N THR A 37 14.07 13.67 9.20
CA THR A 37 13.83 13.23 10.58
C THR A 37 14.67 12.02 10.96
N HIS A 38 15.25 11.33 9.97
CA HIS A 38 15.97 10.04 10.10
C HIS A 38 15.10 8.91 10.66
N GLU A 39 13.78 9.07 10.66
CA GLU A 39 12.85 8.01 11.00
C GLU A 39 12.85 6.93 9.93
N LYS A 40 12.82 5.68 10.36
CA LYS A 40 12.92 4.50 9.51
C LYS A 40 11.92 3.45 9.98
N ALA A 41 11.08 2.98 9.09
CA ALA A 41 10.09 1.97 9.41
C ALA A 41 9.67 1.15 8.19
N GLU A 42 9.36 -0.12 8.42
CA GLU A 42 8.60 -0.94 7.50
C GLU A 42 7.18 -1.06 8.04
N ILE A 43 6.22 -0.57 7.27
CA ILE A 43 4.83 -0.44 7.72
C ILE A 43 3.91 -1.17 6.77
N VAL A 44 3.18 -2.17 7.29
CA VAL A 44 2.08 -2.80 6.56
C VAL A 44 0.90 -1.83 6.55
N TYR A 45 0.40 -1.52 5.35
CA TYR A 45 -0.70 -0.57 5.19
C TYR A 45 -1.92 -1.17 4.48
N LYS A 46 -1.78 -2.36 3.90
CA LYS A 46 -2.89 -3.04 3.18
C LYS A 46 -2.78 -4.54 3.35
N ARG A 47 -3.93 -5.18 3.62
CA ARG A 47 -4.04 -6.64 3.78
C ARG A 47 -5.27 -7.12 3.02
N ASN A 48 -5.09 -8.10 2.12
CA ASN A 48 -6.19 -8.72 1.37
C ASN A 48 -7.10 -7.67 0.68
N GLY A 49 -6.51 -6.66 0.06
CA GLY A 49 -7.22 -5.59 -0.63
C GLY A 49 -7.86 -4.54 0.29
N ARG A 50 -7.67 -4.62 1.61
CA ARG A 50 -8.19 -3.66 2.58
C ARG A 50 -7.08 -2.85 3.20
N TYR A 51 -7.26 -1.54 3.29
CA TYR A 51 -6.34 -0.68 4.01
C TYR A 51 -6.39 -0.96 5.50
N ASP A 52 -5.20 -1.04 6.11
CA ASP A 52 -5.02 -1.18 7.55
C ASP A 52 -5.01 0.22 8.19
N PRO A 53 -6.00 0.60 9.01
CA PRO A 53 -6.09 1.93 9.58
C PRO A 53 -4.88 2.30 10.44
N GLU A 54 -4.33 1.35 11.18
CA GLU A 54 -3.14 1.59 12.02
C GLU A 54 -1.88 1.77 11.17
N GLY A 55 -1.74 0.98 10.10
CA GLY A 55 -0.67 1.16 9.12
C GLY A 55 -0.73 2.52 8.44
N LEU A 56 -1.93 2.94 8.00
CA LEU A 56 -2.12 4.27 7.43
C LEU A 56 -1.76 5.38 8.42
N ARG A 57 -2.17 5.24 9.68
CA ARG A 57 -1.84 6.21 10.73
C ARG A 57 -0.32 6.35 10.92
N LYS A 58 0.40 5.24 10.97
CA LYS A 58 1.86 5.24 11.08
C LYS A 58 2.54 5.90 9.88
N ILE A 59 2.06 5.63 8.68
CA ILE A 59 2.56 6.26 7.46
C ILE A 59 2.28 7.77 7.48
N ASN A 60 1.10 8.20 7.89
CA ASN A 60 0.77 9.62 8.01
C ASN A 60 1.73 10.35 8.95
N ILE A 61 2.16 9.69 10.02
CA ILE A 61 3.13 10.27 10.97
C ILE A 61 4.52 10.39 10.33
N ILE A 62 5.03 9.34 9.69
CA ILE A 62 6.37 9.39 9.08
C ILE A 62 6.42 10.36 7.89
N LEU A 63 5.31 10.55 7.18
CA LEU A 63 5.19 11.47 6.04
C LEU A 63 4.69 12.88 6.42
N ARG A 64 4.62 13.20 7.71
CA ARG A 64 4.15 14.51 8.19
C ARG A 64 5.01 15.66 7.69
N ASP A 65 4.46 16.87 7.77
CA ASP A 65 5.28 18.09 7.65
C ASP A 65 6.25 18.13 8.84
N TRP A 66 7.49 17.73 8.59
CA TRP A 66 8.51 17.60 9.63
C TRP A 66 8.92 18.92 10.26
N ARG A 67 8.77 20.03 9.53
CA ARG A 67 9.11 21.36 10.03
C ARG A 67 8.14 21.83 11.11
N ARG A 68 6.89 21.38 11.02
CA ARG A 68 5.82 21.77 11.94
C ARG A 68 5.35 20.62 12.83
N ASN A 69 5.91 19.43 12.63
CA ASN A 69 5.45 18.20 13.27
C ASN A 69 3.94 17.95 13.07
N GLU A 70 3.46 18.22 11.87
CA GLU A 70 2.04 18.23 11.54
C GLU A 70 1.71 17.14 10.51
N PRO A 71 0.99 16.07 10.90
CA PRO A 71 0.55 15.03 9.99
C PRO A 71 -0.73 15.43 9.25
N THR A 72 -1.01 14.72 8.15
CA THR A 72 -2.30 14.75 7.46
C THR A 72 -2.71 13.32 7.08
N LYS A 73 -3.94 13.17 6.63
CA LYS A 73 -4.38 11.93 5.98
C LYS A 73 -3.81 11.89 4.55
N MET A 74 -2.75 11.12 4.36
CA MET A 74 -2.23 10.86 3.02
C MET A 74 -3.25 10.07 2.19
N ASP A 75 -3.32 10.34 0.90
CA ASP A 75 -4.19 9.58 0.00
C ASP A 75 -3.68 8.13 -0.11
N PRO A 76 -4.45 7.12 0.31
CA PRO A 76 -4.00 5.73 0.25
C PRO A 76 -3.68 5.23 -1.16
N ARG A 77 -4.27 5.85 -2.19
CA ARG A 77 -3.99 5.50 -3.59
C ARG A 77 -2.57 5.91 -4.00
N LEU A 78 -2.03 6.98 -3.38
CA LEU A 78 -0.61 7.32 -3.54
C LEU A 78 0.28 6.20 -3.01
N LEU A 79 -0.07 5.61 -1.87
CA LEU A 79 0.69 4.52 -1.27
C LEU A 79 0.68 3.28 -2.16
N ASP A 80 -0.46 2.96 -2.79
CA ASP A 80 -0.55 1.87 -3.76
C ASP A 80 0.34 2.12 -4.98
N LEU A 81 0.38 3.36 -5.47
CA LEU A 81 1.24 3.73 -6.59
C LEU A 81 2.73 3.59 -6.23
N VAL A 82 3.11 4.08 -5.05
CA VAL A 82 4.49 3.97 -4.55
C VAL A 82 4.89 2.50 -4.37
N TRP A 83 3.99 1.70 -3.79
CA TRP A 83 4.22 0.27 -3.61
C TRP A 83 4.44 -0.45 -4.95
N GLU A 84 3.61 -0.17 -5.94
CA GLU A 84 3.70 -0.79 -7.26
C GLU A 84 4.99 -0.37 -7.98
N ALA A 85 5.34 0.91 -7.94
CA ALA A 85 6.59 1.39 -8.53
C ALA A 85 7.82 0.76 -7.85
N TYR A 86 7.81 0.66 -6.53
CA TYR A 86 8.87 0.00 -5.78
C TYR A 86 8.99 -1.48 -6.14
N ARG A 87 7.87 -2.20 -6.20
CA ARG A 87 7.83 -3.62 -6.60
C ARG A 87 8.38 -3.81 -8.01
N GLN A 88 7.97 -2.99 -8.97
CA GLN A 88 8.44 -3.09 -10.36
C GLN A 88 9.91 -2.74 -10.53
N SER A 89 10.45 -1.88 -9.69
CA SER A 89 11.87 -1.51 -9.73
C SER A 89 12.81 -2.64 -9.31
N GLY A 90 12.30 -3.65 -8.61
CA GLY A 90 13.12 -4.72 -8.03
C GLY A 90 13.98 -4.27 -6.84
N ALA A 91 13.77 -3.04 -6.34
CA ALA A 91 14.49 -2.52 -5.18
C ALA A 91 14.15 -3.30 -3.91
N THR A 92 15.12 -3.41 -3.01
CA THR A 92 14.97 -4.12 -1.73
C THR A 92 15.27 -3.26 -0.52
N ASP A 93 15.89 -2.09 -0.72
CA ASP A 93 16.25 -1.15 0.33
C ASP A 93 15.09 -0.20 0.66
N TYR A 94 15.29 0.67 1.64
CA TYR A 94 14.29 1.66 2.06
C TYR A 94 14.07 2.73 0.99
N ILE A 95 12.80 3.10 0.82
CA ILE A 95 12.42 4.26 0.01
C ILE A 95 12.83 5.51 0.77
N GLN A 96 13.68 6.33 0.16
CA GLN A 96 14.13 7.59 0.74
C GLN A 96 13.07 8.68 0.54
N VAL A 97 12.51 9.16 1.64
CA VAL A 97 11.50 10.21 1.63
C VAL A 97 12.18 11.57 1.81
N VAL A 98 12.08 12.40 0.81
CA VAL A 98 12.55 13.80 0.85
C VAL A 98 11.47 14.72 1.41
N CYS A 99 10.24 14.53 0.95
CA CYS A 99 9.09 15.32 1.35
C CYS A 99 7.82 14.47 1.21
N GLY A 100 7.02 14.43 2.26
CA GLY A 100 5.66 13.91 2.21
C GLY A 100 4.67 15.07 2.26
N TYR A 101 3.85 15.15 3.32
CA TYR A 101 2.94 16.26 3.52
C TYR A 101 3.69 17.57 3.75
N ARG A 102 3.16 18.61 3.17
CA ARG A 102 3.60 19.99 3.35
C ARG A 102 2.41 20.85 3.71
N SER A 103 2.38 21.40 4.94
CA SER A 103 1.30 22.29 5.35
C SER A 103 1.23 23.55 4.48
N PRO A 104 0.06 24.20 4.37
CA PRO A 104 -0.05 25.48 3.68
C PRO A 104 0.95 26.52 4.19
N ALA A 105 1.18 26.58 5.50
CA ALA A 105 2.13 27.50 6.11
C ALA A 105 3.57 27.23 5.67
N THR A 106 4.00 25.95 5.67
CA THR A 106 5.32 25.57 5.17
C THR A 106 5.45 25.84 3.66
N ASN A 107 4.43 25.55 2.88
CA ASN A 107 4.43 25.82 1.44
C ASN A 107 4.58 27.31 1.15
N SER A 108 3.85 28.16 1.88
CA SER A 108 3.96 29.62 1.77
C SER A 108 5.35 30.12 2.14
N MET A 109 5.92 29.63 3.23
CA MET A 109 7.28 29.98 3.66
C MET A 109 8.31 29.58 2.60
N LEU A 110 8.21 28.38 2.02
CA LEU A 110 9.14 27.92 0.98
C LEU A 110 9.00 28.75 -0.31
N ARG A 111 7.77 29.14 -0.68
CA ARG A 111 7.54 30.02 -1.83
C ARG A 111 8.19 31.39 -1.66
N SER A 112 8.18 31.93 -0.45
CA SER A 112 8.83 33.21 -0.17
C SER A 112 10.36 33.18 -0.36
N ARG A 113 10.96 31.99 -0.27
CA ARG A 113 12.40 31.76 -0.35
C ARG A 113 12.86 31.16 -1.69
N SER A 114 11.96 30.63 -2.50
CA SER A 114 12.27 29.93 -3.73
C SER A 114 11.19 30.12 -4.79
N ARG A 115 11.60 30.38 -6.03
CA ARG A 115 10.70 30.54 -7.17
C ARG A 115 10.13 29.20 -7.69
N GLY A 116 10.72 28.07 -7.30
CA GLY A 116 10.34 26.74 -7.80
C GLY A 116 9.20 26.07 -7.05
N VAL A 117 8.61 26.73 -6.05
CA VAL A 117 7.55 26.11 -5.22
C VAL A 117 6.18 26.51 -5.74
N ALA A 118 5.38 25.50 -6.14
CA ALA A 118 4.02 25.71 -6.64
C ALA A 118 3.09 26.26 -5.56
N GLU A 119 2.18 27.14 -5.93
CA GLU A 119 1.16 27.67 -5.03
C GLU A 119 0.17 26.59 -4.59
N LYS A 120 -0.28 25.78 -5.55
CA LYS A 120 -1.17 24.64 -5.32
C LYS A 120 -0.38 23.34 -5.44
N SER A 121 0.40 23.03 -4.41
CA SER A 121 1.22 21.83 -4.41
C SER A 121 0.41 20.58 -4.02
N GLN A 122 0.65 19.47 -4.69
CA GLN A 122 0.08 18.17 -4.32
C GLN A 122 0.55 17.69 -2.94
N HIS A 123 1.71 18.15 -2.49
CA HIS A 123 2.19 17.91 -1.13
C HIS A 123 1.26 18.47 -0.05
N MET A 124 0.55 19.57 -0.32
CA MET A 124 -0.45 20.13 0.62
C MET A 124 -1.73 19.31 0.70
N LEU A 125 -1.97 18.46 -0.28
CA LEU A 125 -3.17 17.62 -0.36
C LEU A 125 -2.93 16.18 0.13
N GLY A 126 -1.71 15.86 0.57
CA GLY A 126 -1.32 14.48 0.89
C GLY A 126 -1.33 13.55 -0.33
N LYS A 127 -1.04 14.08 -1.52
CA LYS A 127 -1.06 13.35 -2.79
C LYS A 127 0.31 13.27 -3.47
N ALA A 128 1.36 13.69 -2.80
CA ALA A 128 2.75 13.57 -3.22
C ALA A 128 3.69 13.46 -2.01
#